data_358485455d55f3f224358c557f1d8f1c
#
_entry.id   358485455d55f3f224358c557f1d8f1c
#
_cell.length_a   1.000
_cell.length_b   1.000
_cell.length_c   1.000
_cell.angle_alpha   90.00
_cell.angle_beta   90.00
_cell.angle_gamma   90.00
#
_symmetry.space_group_name_H-M   'P 1'
#
loop_
_entity.id
_entity.type
_entity.pdbx_description
1 polymer ?
#
loop_
_entity_poly.entity_id
_entity_poly.type
_entity_poly.pdbx_seq_one_letter_code
_entity_poly.pdbx_strand_id
1 'polypeptide(L)'
;MAESIWRDGLDLSLAPLPGDCRTEVCVVGLGGSGLGALQQFRRAGLECIGLDRRGIAAGAAGANGGFLLAGQAAFYPQAVARFGRERALGIYELTLTELARRYAEAPQHCRRTGSLRIAADERELADCAQQVELMQRDGLPAQPYEGAEGRGDAQRTGAPAMLR
;
A
#
# COMPACT_ATOMS: atom_id res chain seq x y z
N MET A 1 14.16 -18.49 14.07
CA MET A 1 12.98 -17.94 13.34
C MET A 1 13.14 -18.36 11.90
N ALA A 2 12.12 -18.92 11.28
CA ALA A 2 12.18 -19.27 9.86
C ALA A 2 12.43 -18.00 9.04
N GLU A 3 13.33 -18.10 8.08
CA GLU A 3 13.63 -17.01 7.16
C GLU A 3 12.44 -16.81 6.22
N SER A 4 12.06 -15.56 5.98
CA SER A 4 10.91 -15.25 5.13
C SER A 4 11.29 -15.46 3.67
N ILE A 5 10.49 -16.22 2.92
CA ILE A 5 10.65 -16.44 1.47
C ILE A 5 10.66 -15.12 0.66
N TRP A 6 10.14 -14.02 1.24
CA TRP A 6 10.11 -12.71 0.59
C TRP A 6 11.43 -11.94 0.69
N ARG A 7 12.44 -12.52 1.36
CA ARG A 7 13.76 -11.88 1.56
C ARG A 7 14.88 -12.57 0.82
N ASP A 8 14.57 -13.58 0.07
CA ASP A 8 15.57 -14.40 -0.62
C ASP A 8 16.50 -13.52 -1.48
N GLY A 9 17.80 -13.61 -1.24
CA GLY A 9 18.83 -12.86 -1.96
C GLY A 9 19.01 -11.39 -1.60
N LEU A 10 18.32 -10.85 -0.58
CA LEU A 10 18.47 -9.47 -0.14
C LEU A 10 19.29 -9.35 1.15
N ASP A 11 20.54 -8.89 1.04
CA ASP A 11 21.30 -8.44 2.21
C ASP A 11 21.02 -6.95 2.47
N LEU A 12 20.20 -6.68 3.47
CA LEU A 12 19.85 -5.33 3.92
C LEU A 12 20.42 -5.04 5.31
N SER A 13 21.55 -5.69 5.64
CA SER A 13 22.29 -5.46 6.87
C SER A 13 22.87 -4.03 6.89
N LEU A 14 23.04 -3.53 8.10
CA LEU A 14 23.64 -2.21 8.34
C LEU A 14 24.93 -2.39 9.14
N ALA A 15 25.92 -1.58 8.83
CA ALA A 15 27.11 -1.48 9.67
C ALA A 15 26.70 -0.98 11.07
N PRO A 16 27.34 -1.48 12.14
CA PRO A 16 27.18 -0.92 13.46
C PRO A 16 27.53 0.56 13.51
N LEU A 17 26.85 1.32 14.39
CA LEU A 17 27.20 2.70 14.62
C LEU A 17 28.66 2.78 15.12
N PRO A 18 29.52 3.59 14.49
CA PRO A 18 30.97 3.59 14.80
C PRO A 18 31.32 4.20 16.18
N GLY A 19 30.35 4.76 16.89
CA GLY A 19 30.50 5.41 18.18
C GLY A 19 29.45 6.49 18.38
N ASP A 20 29.72 7.39 19.30
CA ASP A 20 28.85 8.54 19.55
C ASP A 20 28.84 9.47 18.34
N CYS A 21 27.62 9.81 17.89
CA CYS A 21 27.43 10.77 16.80
C CYS A 21 26.28 11.73 17.12
N ARG A 22 26.30 12.87 16.45
CA ARG A 22 25.25 13.88 16.54
C ARG A 22 24.62 14.07 15.19
N THR A 23 23.33 14.31 15.17
CA THR A 23 22.54 14.57 13.97
C THR A 23 21.33 15.42 14.35
N GLU A 24 20.73 16.09 13.38
CA GLU A 24 19.49 16.86 13.62
C GLU A 24 18.29 15.93 13.89
N VAL A 25 18.25 14.79 13.19
CA VAL A 25 17.16 13.82 13.32
C VAL A 25 17.70 12.40 13.41
N CYS A 26 17.27 11.66 14.43
CA CYS A 26 17.51 10.23 14.56
C CYS A 26 16.20 9.46 14.42
N VAL A 27 16.11 8.60 13.40
CA VAL A 27 14.97 7.72 13.17
C VAL A 27 15.30 6.32 13.65
N VAL A 28 14.57 5.85 14.67
CA VAL A 28 14.75 4.51 15.24
C VAL A 28 13.69 3.56 14.70
N GLY A 29 14.15 2.53 13.99
CA GLY A 29 13.33 1.56 13.28
C GLY A 29 13.21 1.88 11.79
N LEU A 30 13.86 1.09 10.94
CA LEU A 30 13.89 1.26 9.49
C LEU A 30 12.91 0.32 8.77
N GLY A 31 11.69 0.24 9.29
CA GLY A 31 10.53 -0.31 8.58
C GLY A 31 9.91 0.71 7.63
N GLY A 32 8.73 0.41 7.08
CA GLY A 32 8.07 1.28 6.09
C GLY A 32 7.88 2.72 6.56
N SER A 33 7.40 2.92 7.80
CA SER A 33 7.20 4.27 8.36
C SER A 33 8.52 5.00 8.62
N GLY A 34 9.51 4.31 9.19
CA GLY A 34 10.81 4.93 9.47
C GLY A 34 11.57 5.32 8.21
N LEU A 35 11.56 4.48 7.17
CA LEU A 35 12.14 4.81 5.87
C LEU A 35 11.42 5.99 5.22
N GLY A 36 10.09 6.03 5.31
CA GLY A 36 9.30 7.15 4.80
C GLY A 36 9.64 8.46 5.52
N ALA A 37 9.72 8.43 6.85
CA ALA A 37 10.10 9.59 7.64
C ALA A 37 11.53 10.07 7.31
N LEU A 38 12.49 9.15 7.28
CA LEU A 38 13.88 9.46 6.94
C LEU A 38 14.01 10.11 5.56
N GLN A 39 13.27 9.61 4.58
CA GLN A 39 13.23 10.17 3.23
C GLN A 39 12.68 11.61 3.22
N GLN A 40 11.62 11.88 3.99
CA GLN A 40 11.04 13.23 4.05
C GLN A 40 11.97 14.22 4.78
N PHE A 41 12.58 13.83 5.88
CA PHE A 41 13.54 14.69 6.58
C PHE A 41 14.75 15.03 5.70
N ARG A 42 15.28 14.05 4.96
CA ARG A 42 16.36 14.30 4.01
C ARG A 42 15.95 15.23 2.87
N ARG A 43 14.71 15.12 2.37
CA ARG A 43 14.17 16.05 1.36
C ARG A 43 14.01 17.46 1.92
N ALA A 44 13.75 17.61 3.21
CA ALA A 44 13.72 18.89 3.90
C ALA A 44 15.13 19.46 4.17
N GLY A 45 16.18 18.78 3.76
CA GLY A 45 17.57 19.23 3.93
C GLY A 45 18.18 18.94 5.31
N LEU A 46 17.48 18.16 6.15
CA LEU A 46 17.96 17.83 7.48
C LEU A 46 19.02 16.72 7.46
N GLU A 47 20.03 16.83 8.31
CA GLU A 47 20.97 15.76 8.56
C GLU A 47 20.31 14.66 9.39
N CYS A 48 20.29 13.44 8.85
CA CYS A 48 19.54 12.34 9.44
C CYS A 48 20.34 11.06 9.61
N ILE A 49 20.16 10.39 10.74
CA ILE A 49 20.65 9.04 10.99
C ILE A 49 19.46 8.10 11.18
N GLY A 50 19.48 6.98 10.47
CA GLY A 50 18.53 5.88 10.65
C GLY A 50 19.17 4.73 11.40
N LEU A 51 18.53 4.25 12.47
CA LEU A 51 18.98 3.13 13.29
C LEU A 51 17.97 1.99 13.24
N ASP A 52 18.44 0.78 13.07
CA ASP A 52 17.62 -0.43 13.26
C ASP A 52 18.45 -1.52 13.93
N ARG A 53 17.83 -2.32 14.78
CA ARG A 53 18.50 -3.40 15.50
C ARG A 53 18.88 -4.60 14.62
N ARG A 54 18.30 -4.74 13.45
CA ARG A 54 18.48 -5.90 12.56
C ARG A 54 18.92 -5.54 11.14
N GLY A 55 18.46 -4.38 10.65
CA GLY A 55 18.69 -3.95 9.27
C GLY A 55 17.45 -3.34 8.62
N ILE A 56 17.63 -2.82 7.41
CA ILE A 56 16.57 -2.14 6.66
C ILE A 56 15.41 -3.11 6.38
N ALA A 57 14.19 -2.68 6.66
CA ALA A 57 12.97 -3.45 6.44
C ALA A 57 12.99 -4.87 7.05
N ALA A 58 13.85 -5.14 8.03
CA ALA A 58 14.06 -6.46 8.61
C ALA A 58 12.85 -7.02 9.40
N GLY A 59 11.80 -6.24 9.60
CA GLY A 59 10.52 -6.65 10.18
C GLY A 59 9.46 -6.99 9.14
N ALA A 60 8.20 -6.73 9.46
CA ALA A 60 7.04 -6.97 8.60
C ALA A 60 7.12 -6.23 7.25
N ALA A 61 7.82 -5.09 7.21
CA ALA A 61 7.97 -4.31 5.98
C ALA A 61 8.67 -5.08 4.84
N GLY A 62 9.63 -5.96 5.16
CA GLY A 62 10.30 -6.80 4.17
C GLY A 62 9.83 -8.26 4.16
N ALA A 63 8.79 -8.59 4.94
CA ALA A 63 8.26 -9.94 5.06
C ALA A 63 6.76 -9.99 4.72
N ASN A 64 6.38 -9.36 3.61
CA ASN A 64 5.02 -9.30 3.11
C ASN A 64 4.98 -9.65 1.61
N GLY A 65 3.80 -9.81 1.04
CA GLY A 65 3.61 -10.19 -0.36
C GLY A 65 3.91 -9.09 -1.38
N GLY A 66 4.35 -7.90 -0.97
CA GLY A 66 4.74 -6.81 -1.86
C GLY A 66 3.59 -6.14 -2.61
N PHE A 67 2.34 -6.30 -2.15
CA PHE A 67 1.20 -5.65 -2.78
C PHE A 67 1.04 -4.20 -2.30
N LEU A 68 1.02 -3.28 -3.25
CA LEU A 68 0.68 -1.88 -3.03
C LEU A 68 -0.77 -1.67 -3.46
N LEU A 69 -1.67 -1.57 -2.49
CA LEU A 69 -3.11 -1.43 -2.72
C LEU A 69 -3.59 -0.05 -2.28
N ALA A 70 -4.50 0.54 -3.07
CA ALA A 70 -5.18 1.76 -2.70
C ALA A 70 -6.30 1.49 -1.70
N GLY A 71 -6.64 2.50 -0.90
CA GLY A 71 -7.76 2.47 0.01
C GLY A 71 -7.43 1.88 1.37
N GLN A 72 -8.47 1.45 2.04
CA GLN A 72 -8.45 0.93 3.40
C GLN A 72 -8.74 -0.56 3.40
N ALA A 73 -8.44 -1.24 4.52
CA ALA A 73 -8.77 -2.65 4.69
C ALA A 73 -10.29 -2.92 4.66
N ALA A 74 -11.10 -1.96 5.17
CA ALA A 74 -12.54 -2.00 5.06
C ALA A 74 -13.02 -1.60 3.67
N PHE A 75 -14.18 -2.08 3.25
CA PHE A 75 -14.86 -1.59 2.06
C PHE A 75 -15.11 -0.09 2.13
N TYR A 76 -15.07 0.58 0.98
CA TYR A 76 -15.31 2.01 0.91
C TYR A 76 -16.65 2.44 1.50
N PRO A 77 -17.80 1.75 1.26
CA PRO A 77 -19.06 2.05 1.93
C PRO A 77 -18.98 1.95 3.46
N GLN A 78 -18.27 0.96 3.97
CA GLN A 78 -18.07 0.78 5.42
C GLN A 78 -17.19 1.88 6.00
N ALA A 79 -16.16 2.30 5.26
CA ALA A 79 -15.32 3.43 5.65
C ALA A 79 -16.11 4.72 5.69
N VAL A 80 -16.97 4.97 4.70
CA VAL A 80 -17.88 6.12 4.66
C VAL A 80 -18.85 6.09 5.83
N ALA A 81 -19.45 4.94 6.14
CA ALA A 81 -20.36 4.79 7.28
C ALA A 81 -19.65 5.06 8.63
N ARG A 82 -18.38 4.65 8.75
CA ARG A 82 -17.61 4.78 9.99
C ARG A 82 -17.00 6.17 10.21
N PHE A 83 -16.47 6.78 9.18
CA PHE A 83 -15.64 8.00 9.27
C PHE A 83 -16.30 9.23 8.66
N GLY A 84 -17.41 9.07 7.95
CA GLY A 84 -17.98 10.08 7.07
C GLY A 84 -17.31 10.11 5.69
N ARG A 85 -18.07 10.60 4.69
CA ARG A 85 -17.65 10.59 3.28
C ARG A 85 -16.34 11.34 3.04
N GLU A 86 -16.23 12.55 3.57
CA GLU A 86 -15.06 13.42 3.36
C GLU A 86 -13.76 12.75 3.85
N ARG A 87 -13.77 12.18 5.05
CA ARG A 87 -12.60 11.50 5.61
C ARG A 87 -12.26 10.19 4.87
N ALA A 88 -13.29 9.41 4.54
CA ALA A 88 -13.08 8.17 3.80
C ALA A 88 -12.48 8.44 2.41
N LEU A 89 -12.99 9.45 1.71
CA LEU A 89 -12.48 9.91 0.42
C LEU A 89 -11.04 10.41 0.56
N GLY A 90 -10.75 11.32 1.49
CA GLY A 90 -9.41 11.87 1.69
C GLY A 90 -8.37 10.81 2.03
N ILE A 91 -8.71 9.80 2.85
CA ILE A 91 -7.80 8.67 3.11
C ILE A 91 -7.55 7.87 1.83
N TYR A 92 -8.58 7.64 1.02
CA TYR A 92 -8.44 6.89 -0.23
C TYR A 92 -7.55 7.63 -1.22
N GLU A 93 -7.78 8.91 -1.43
CA GLU A 93 -6.98 9.80 -2.30
C GLU A 93 -5.52 9.88 -1.85
N LEU A 94 -5.29 9.94 -0.54
CA LEU A 94 -3.94 9.91 0.03
C LEU A 94 -3.20 8.63 -0.37
N THR A 95 -3.87 7.48 -0.32
CA THR A 95 -3.25 6.20 -0.73
C THR A 95 -2.98 6.16 -2.24
N LEU A 96 -3.87 6.68 -3.07
CA LEU A 96 -3.66 6.78 -4.53
C LEU A 96 -2.46 7.67 -4.86
N THR A 97 -2.35 8.81 -4.19
CA THR A 97 -1.22 9.75 -4.33
C THR A 97 0.09 9.08 -3.96
N GLU A 98 0.11 8.35 -2.83
CA GLU A 98 1.30 7.65 -2.39
C GLU A 98 1.71 6.52 -3.34
N LEU A 99 0.75 5.78 -3.89
CA LEU A 99 1.02 4.76 -4.90
C LEU A 99 1.65 5.36 -6.17
N ALA A 100 1.09 6.47 -6.65
CA ALA A 100 1.64 7.17 -7.81
C ALA A 100 3.08 7.63 -7.55
N ARG A 101 3.33 8.15 -6.34
CA ARG A 101 4.66 8.59 -5.91
C ARG A 101 5.65 7.43 -5.86
N ARG A 102 5.28 6.31 -5.26
CA ARG A 102 6.13 5.11 -5.18
C ARG A 102 6.47 4.55 -6.55
N TYR A 103 5.48 4.52 -7.42
CA TYR A 103 5.70 4.09 -8.81
C TYR A 103 6.67 5.01 -9.54
N ALA A 104 6.56 6.32 -9.36
CA ALA A 104 7.48 7.29 -9.98
C ALA A 104 8.92 7.17 -9.44
N GLU A 105 9.06 6.88 -8.14
CA GLU A 105 10.37 6.73 -7.48
C GLU A 105 11.11 5.43 -7.80
N ALA A 106 10.35 4.34 -8.03
CA ALA A 106 10.93 3.01 -8.24
C ALA A 106 10.19 2.21 -9.32
N PRO A 107 10.08 2.73 -10.56
CA PRO A 107 9.29 2.10 -11.61
C PRO A 107 9.78 0.71 -11.98
N GLN A 108 11.08 0.44 -11.83
CA GLN A 108 11.67 -0.86 -12.12
C GLN A 108 11.28 -1.95 -11.10
N HIS A 109 10.81 -1.55 -9.91
CA HIS A 109 10.39 -2.46 -8.84
C HIS A 109 8.87 -2.54 -8.67
N CYS A 110 8.10 -1.73 -9.41
CA CYS A 110 6.66 -1.66 -9.29
C CYS A 110 5.99 -2.06 -10.61
N ARG A 111 4.98 -2.93 -10.53
CA ARG A 111 4.13 -3.29 -11.68
C ARG A 111 2.71 -2.79 -11.43
N ARG A 112 2.15 -2.08 -12.42
CA ARG A 112 0.75 -1.65 -12.39
C ARG A 112 -0.13 -2.77 -12.96
N THR A 113 -0.56 -3.66 -12.09
CA THR A 113 -1.36 -4.83 -12.50
C THR A 113 -2.85 -4.63 -12.28
N GLY A 114 -3.24 -3.58 -11.57
CA GLY A 114 -4.57 -3.47 -11.01
C GLY A 114 -4.81 -4.48 -9.89
N SER A 115 -6.02 -4.46 -9.34
CA SER A 115 -6.48 -5.46 -8.39
C SER A 115 -7.91 -5.86 -8.71
N LEU A 116 -8.23 -7.12 -8.52
CA LEU A 116 -9.56 -7.66 -8.70
C LEU A 116 -10.12 -8.09 -7.36
N ARG A 117 -11.37 -7.74 -7.10
CA ARG A 117 -12.13 -8.32 -6.03
C ARG A 117 -13.13 -9.31 -6.60
N ILE A 118 -13.11 -10.51 -6.08
CA ILE A 118 -13.98 -11.59 -6.48
C ILE A 118 -15.03 -11.77 -5.39
N ALA A 119 -16.31 -11.73 -5.75
CA ALA A 119 -17.40 -12.08 -4.86
C ALA A 119 -17.56 -13.61 -4.82
N ALA A 120 -17.65 -14.18 -3.63
CA ALA A 120 -17.85 -15.62 -3.45
C ALA A 120 -19.33 -16.01 -3.43
N ASP A 121 -20.21 -15.06 -3.12
CA ASP A 121 -21.66 -15.25 -3.04
C ASP A 121 -22.42 -13.99 -3.48
N GLU A 122 -23.77 -14.09 -3.52
CA GLU A 122 -24.65 -13.00 -3.93
C GLU A 122 -24.57 -11.78 -2.99
N ARG A 123 -24.32 -12.00 -1.71
CA ARG A 123 -24.18 -10.92 -0.72
C ARG A 123 -22.89 -10.13 -0.98
N GLU A 124 -21.78 -10.82 -1.15
CA GLU A 124 -20.52 -10.17 -1.50
C GLU A 124 -20.59 -9.47 -2.86
N LEU A 125 -21.35 -10.02 -3.80
CA LEU A 125 -21.59 -9.39 -5.09
C LEU A 125 -22.36 -8.08 -4.94
N ALA A 126 -23.39 -8.04 -4.11
CA ALA A 126 -24.13 -6.81 -3.80
C ALA A 126 -23.22 -5.77 -3.11
N ASP A 127 -22.39 -6.20 -2.16
CA ASP A 127 -21.41 -5.34 -1.48
C ASP A 127 -20.40 -4.75 -2.47
N CYS A 128 -19.94 -5.55 -3.42
CA CYS A 128 -19.04 -5.11 -4.48
C CYS A 128 -19.71 -4.09 -5.42
N ALA A 129 -20.95 -4.34 -5.84
CA ALA A 129 -21.72 -3.43 -6.68
C ALA A 129 -21.91 -2.07 -5.98
N GLN A 130 -22.33 -2.09 -4.72
CA GLN A 130 -22.45 -0.88 -3.91
C GLN A 130 -21.11 -0.13 -3.78
N GLN A 131 -20.01 -0.84 -3.61
CA GLN A 131 -18.69 -0.23 -3.55
C GLN A 131 -18.34 0.48 -4.86
N VAL A 132 -18.54 -0.18 -5.99
CA VAL A 132 -18.24 0.40 -7.31
C VAL A 132 -19.06 1.66 -7.53
N GLU A 133 -20.37 1.61 -7.28
CA GLU A 133 -21.29 2.76 -7.42
C GLU A 133 -20.82 3.94 -6.56
N LEU A 134 -20.55 3.69 -5.28
CA LEU A 134 -20.15 4.74 -4.35
C LEU A 134 -18.79 5.35 -4.72
N MET A 135 -17.85 4.52 -5.12
CA MET A 135 -16.53 4.97 -5.55
C MET A 135 -16.60 5.81 -6.83
N GLN A 136 -17.37 5.38 -7.83
CA GLN A 136 -17.58 6.14 -9.06
C GLN A 136 -18.22 7.49 -8.79
N ARG A 137 -19.26 7.52 -7.94
CA ARG A 137 -19.91 8.78 -7.52
C ARG A 137 -18.92 9.74 -6.86
N ASP A 138 -17.94 9.22 -6.14
CA ASP A 138 -16.93 10.02 -5.44
C ASP A 138 -15.67 10.27 -6.29
N GLY A 139 -15.71 9.89 -7.60
CA GLY A 139 -14.60 10.12 -8.52
C GLY A 139 -13.39 9.19 -8.33
N LEU A 140 -13.56 8.13 -7.53
CA LEU A 140 -12.52 7.14 -7.32
C LEU A 140 -12.50 6.09 -8.45
N PRO A 141 -11.32 5.58 -8.82
CA PRO A 141 -11.19 4.60 -9.88
C PRO A 141 -11.76 3.24 -9.43
N ALA A 142 -12.89 2.87 -9.98
CA ALA A 142 -13.53 1.57 -9.81
C ALA A 142 -14.39 1.25 -11.02
N GLN A 143 -14.42 -0.02 -11.42
CA GLN A 143 -15.28 -0.49 -12.49
C GLN A 143 -15.73 -1.92 -12.24
N PRO A 144 -16.96 -2.28 -12.65
CA PRO A 144 -17.36 -3.68 -12.65
C PRO A 144 -16.51 -4.43 -13.68
N TYR A 145 -16.22 -5.67 -13.37
CA TYR A 145 -15.57 -6.58 -14.31
C TYR A 145 -16.42 -7.83 -14.47
N GLU A 146 -16.91 -8.04 -15.67
CA GLU A 146 -17.61 -9.26 -16.08
C GLU A 146 -16.60 -10.16 -16.79
N GLY A 147 -16.44 -11.39 -16.31
CA GLY A 147 -15.59 -12.38 -16.94
C GLY A 147 -16.08 -12.74 -18.33
N ALA A 148 -15.21 -13.22 -19.19
CA ALA A 148 -15.59 -13.66 -20.52
C ALA A 148 -16.70 -14.71 -20.45
N GLU A 149 -17.73 -14.54 -21.27
CA GLU A 149 -18.86 -15.44 -21.39
C GLU A 149 -18.41 -16.89 -21.54
N GLY A 150 -18.91 -17.78 -20.70
CA GLY A 150 -18.89 -19.22 -20.98
C GLY A 150 -18.27 -20.14 -19.94
N ARG A 151 -17.81 -19.67 -18.81
CA ARG A 151 -17.46 -20.57 -17.70
C ARG A 151 -17.97 -19.93 -16.44
N GLY A 152 -18.84 -20.58 -15.68
CA GLY A 152 -19.51 -20.11 -14.46
C GLY A 152 -18.62 -19.41 -13.44
N ASP A 153 -18.00 -18.34 -13.88
CA ASP A 153 -17.01 -17.59 -13.17
C ASP A 153 -17.73 -16.53 -12.35
N ALA A 154 -17.41 -16.52 -11.08
CA ALA A 154 -17.83 -15.48 -10.15
C ALA A 154 -17.61 -14.10 -10.81
N GLN A 155 -18.62 -13.25 -10.75
CA GLN A 155 -18.53 -11.88 -11.21
C GLN A 155 -17.37 -11.19 -10.50
N ARG A 156 -16.46 -10.65 -11.29
CA ARG A 156 -15.27 -9.98 -10.79
C ARG A 156 -15.54 -8.49 -10.76
N THR A 157 -15.59 -7.92 -9.59
CA THR A 157 -15.61 -6.47 -9.46
C THR A 157 -14.19 -5.99 -9.26
N GLY A 158 -13.76 -5.04 -10.07
CA GLY A 158 -12.46 -4.40 -9.87
C GLY A 158 -12.45 -3.69 -8.53
N ALA A 159 -11.62 -4.13 -7.58
CA ALA A 159 -11.08 -3.17 -6.66
C ALA A 159 -10.31 -2.13 -7.50
N PRO A 160 -10.23 -0.86 -7.11
CA PRO A 160 -9.85 0.19 -8.01
C PRO A 160 -8.70 -0.25 -8.89
N ALA A 161 -8.95 -0.28 -10.20
CA ALA A 161 -7.89 -0.48 -11.16
C ALA A 161 -6.87 0.60 -10.87
N MET A 162 -5.76 0.22 -10.26
CA MET A 162 -4.67 1.16 -10.10
C MET A 162 -4.30 1.62 -11.50
N LEU A 163 -4.59 2.89 -11.76
CA LEU A 163 -4.12 3.70 -12.86
C LEU A 163 -3.53 2.90 -14.05
N ARG A 164 -4.27 2.84 -15.14
CA ARG A 164 -3.63 2.62 -16.42
C ARG A 164 -2.70 3.79 -16.75
#